data_6c6dd1262373a59c3da12a2ed6f5bfaa
#
_entry.id   6c6dd1262373a59c3da12a2ed6f5bfaa
#
_cell.length_a   1.000
_cell.length_b   1.000
_cell.length_c   1.000
_cell.angle_alpha   90.00
_cell.angle_beta   90.00
_cell.angle_gamma   90.00
#
_symmetry.space_group_name_H-M   'P 1'
#
loop_
_entity.id
_entity.type
_entity.pdbx_description
1 polymer ?
#
loop_
_entity_poly.entity_id
_entity_poly.type
_entity_poly.pdbx_seq_one_letter_code
_entity_poly.pdbx_strand_id
1 'polypeptide(L)'
;MSNETITQAVSERYARAAATGEQICCPTGYNFEDLRTFVPEEVLKVSYGCGTPAGLDTVRAGETVLDIGSGGGIDCFEASRRVGPTGRVVGIDMTDEMLAIARRNAPIAAANLGYASSNVEFRKGMAEAMPVEDGSIDLIISNCVINLAPEKRKVFHEMFRVLRPGGRFTISDIVSEHPVPNYLNHDVEKWGNCLSSALQLGDYVSGMIEAGFLGIHQIRSIPWQEIDGIHFLSITLTGYKLPAAVEPNGVRFATLRGPFSQVVDELGQRYQRGVPQAVNARTVQLLKTPPFEPLFLLSETPLSLEPSDARWLAVLPEQVPCVWRGDYAMLTGPFADVEDDDHHVFRRGSPLEICSKTLKVLESDLYRRHFAMINRAAGEISGSQVACSPTGGCC
;
A
#
# COMPACT_ATOMS: atom_id res chain seq x y z
N MET A 1 3.42 27.14 -5.03
CA MET A 1 2.40 26.99 -6.08
C MET A 1 1.04 26.81 -5.42
N SER A 2 -0.07 27.26 -6.01
CA SER A 2 -1.40 26.95 -5.49
C SER A 2 -1.76 25.50 -5.81
N ASN A 3 -2.70 24.91 -5.03
CA ASN A 3 -3.20 23.54 -5.29
C ASN A 3 -3.78 23.41 -6.70
N GLU A 4 -4.49 24.44 -7.16
CA GLU A 4 -5.07 24.49 -8.52
C GLU A 4 -4.01 24.45 -9.62
N THR A 5 -2.90 25.19 -9.43
CA THR A 5 -1.76 25.18 -10.36
C THR A 5 -1.10 23.79 -10.44
N ILE A 6 -0.97 23.10 -9.31
CA ILE A 6 -0.40 21.75 -9.26
C ILE A 6 -1.32 20.77 -9.99
N THR A 7 -2.60 20.78 -9.68
CA THR A 7 -3.60 19.90 -10.30
C THR A 7 -3.66 20.08 -11.81
N GLN A 8 -3.64 21.34 -12.28
CA GLN A 8 -3.64 21.66 -13.70
C GLN A 8 -2.36 21.12 -14.37
N ALA A 9 -1.18 21.36 -13.79
CA ALA A 9 0.09 20.90 -14.37
C ALA A 9 0.16 19.36 -14.45
N VAL A 10 -0.34 18.66 -13.45
CA VAL A 10 -0.45 17.18 -13.46
C VAL A 10 -1.38 16.74 -14.58
N SER A 11 -2.59 17.32 -14.66
CA SER A 11 -3.57 16.98 -15.70
C SER A 11 -3.01 17.20 -17.12
N GLU A 12 -2.38 18.35 -17.38
CA GLU A 12 -1.78 18.66 -18.67
C GLU A 12 -0.63 17.71 -19.05
N ARG A 13 0.16 17.28 -18.08
CA ARG A 13 1.22 16.30 -18.29
C ARG A 13 0.66 14.94 -18.72
N TYR A 14 -0.33 14.43 -18.01
CA TYR A 14 -0.95 13.13 -18.33
C TYR A 14 -1.77 13.19 -19.62
N ALA A 15 -2.44 14.32 -19.93
CA ALA A 15 -3.11 14.52 -21.20
C ALA A 15 -2.13 14.47 -22.38
N ARG A 16 -0.99 15.15 -22.24
CA ARG A 16 0.09 15.10 -23.26
C ARG A 16 0.65 13.69 -23.43
N ALA A 17 0.92 12.98 -22.34
CA ALA A 17 1.40 11.61 -22.39
C ALA A 17 0.38 10.66 -23.04
N ALA A 18 -0.91 10.82 -22.77
CA ALA A 18 -1.98 10.07 -23.43
C ALA A 18 -1.99 10.29 -24.95
N ALA A 19 -1.70 11.52 -25.39
CA ALA A 19 -1.68 11.87 -26.81
C ALA A 19 -0.41 11.43 -27.54
N THR A 20 0.74 11.45 -26.87
CA THR A 20 2.06 11.20 -27.47
C THR A 20 2.58 9.78 -27.25
N GLY A 21 2.04 9.05 -26.28
CA GLY A 21 2.60 7.78 -25.82
C GLY A 21 3.92 7.95 -25.03
N GLU A 22 4.18 9.16 -24.50
CA GLU A 22 5.35 9.43 -23.65
C GLU A 22 5.32 8.55 -22.41
N GLN A 23 6.44 7.92 -22.10
CA GLN A 23 6.60 7.14 -20.86
C GLN A 23 6.90 8.07 -19.68
N ILE A 24 5.95 8.25 -18.78
CA ILE A 24 6.11 9.09 -17.57
C ILE A 24 6.86 8.33 -16.48
N CYS A 25 6.49 7.06 -16.25
CA CYS A 25 7.16 6.17 -15.30
C CYS A 25 7.09 4.73 -15.80
N CYS A 26 8.00 3.89 -15.31
CA CYS A 26 8.01 2.48 -15.68
C CYS A 26 6.95 1.74 -14.87
N PRO A 27 5.94 1.11 -15.48
CA PRO A 27 5.01 0.26 -14.78
C PRO A 27 5.74 -0.98 -14.24
N THR A 28 5.93 -1.05 -12.94
CA THR A 28 6.62 -2.17 -12.30
C THR A 28 5.65 -3.23 -11.81
N GLY A 29 5.96 -4.49 -12.10
CA GLY A 29 5.25 -5.63 -11.54
C GLY A 29 4.05 -6.13 -12.35
N TYR A 30 3.67 -5.51 -13.47
CA TYR A 30 2.68 -6.07 -14.39
C TYR A 30 3.25 -7.25 -15.17
N ASN A 31 2.46 -8.31 -15.29
CA ASN A 31 2.70 -9.36 -16.28
C ASN A 31 2.05 -8.95 -17.61
N PHE A 32 2.78 -8.21 -18.44
CA PHE A 32 2.28 -7.71 -19.72
C PHE A 32 1.90 -8.86 -20.70
N GLU A 33 2.52 -10.01 -20.60
CA GLU A 33 2.17 -11.16 -21.43
C GLU A 33 0.75 -11.65 -21.11
N ASP A 34 0.44 -11.77 -19.81
CA ASP A 34 -0.91 -12.14 -19.35
C ASP A 34 -1.93 -11.04 -19.67
N LEU A 35 -1.61 -9.77 -19.41
CA LEU A 35 -2.50 -8.63 -19.66
C LEU A 35 -2.87 -8.50 -21.15
N ARG A 36 -1.94 -8.72 -22.09
CA ARG A 36 -2.20 -8.68 -23.54
C ARG A 36 -3.28 -9.65 -24.01
N THR A 37 -3.62 -10.65 -23.20
CA THR A 37 -4.69 -11.60 -23.55
C THR A 37 -6.08 -10.97 -23.51
N PHE A 38 -6.27 -9.88 -22.72
CA PHE A 38 -7.56 -9.23 -22.58
C PHE A 38 -7.53 -7.71 -22.59
N VAL A 39 -6.41 -7.07 -22.21
CA VAL A 39 -6.25 -5.60 -22.24
C VAL A 39 -5.81 -5.14 -23.63
N PRO A 40 -6.53 -4.20 -24.25
CA PRO A 40 -6.13 -3.65 -25.56
C PRO A 40 -4.77 -2.94 -25.51
N GLU A 41 -4.00 -3.07 -26.59
CA GLU A 41 -2.63 -2.54 -26.72
C GLU A 41 -2.56 -1.01 -26.49
N GLU A 42 -3.61 -0.29 -26.86
CA GLU A 42 -3.71 1.17 -26.65
C GLU A 42 -3.66 1.52 -25.16
N VAL A 43 -4.29 0.72 -24.31
CA VAL A 43 -4.29 0.89 -22.83
C VAL A 43 -2.91 0.58 -22.26
N LEU A 44 -2.27 -0.50 -22.75
CA LEU A 44 -0.94 -0.89 -22.29
C LEU A 44 0.13 0.18 -22.56
N LYS A 45 -0.02 0.94 -23.67
CA LYS A 45 0.92 2.02 -24.05
C LYS A 45 0.83 3.25 -23.14
N VAL A 46 -0.30 3.48 -22.47
CA VAL A 46 -0.52 4.63 -21.58
C VAL A 46 -0.67 4.19 -20.12
N SER A 47 -0.06 3.06 -19.77
CA SER A 47 -0.09 2.53 -18.41
C SER A 47 1.10 3.04 -17.62
N TYR A 48 0.82 3.74 -16.54
CA TYR A 48 1.79 4.32 -15.61
C TYR A 48 1.51 3.82 -14.21
N GLY A 49 2.55 3.68 -13.40
CA GLY A 49 2.38 3.26 -12.01
C GLY A 49 3.67 2.74 -11.40
N CYS A 50 3.67 2.57 -10.10
CA CYS A 50 4.80 2.07 -9.33
C CYS A 50 4.53 0.70 -8.69
N GLY A 51 3.36 0.11 -8.95
CA GLY A 51 2.94 -1.18 -8.41
C GLY A 51 1.83 -1.82 -9.23
N THR A 52 1.21 -2.85 -8.66
CA THR A 52 0.09 -3.59 -9.26
C THR A 52 -0.99 -3.87 -8.21
N PRO A 53 -1.72 -2.85 -7.74
CA PRO A 53 -2.66 -3.04 -6.62
C PRO A 53 -3.80 -4.00 -6.97
N ALA A 54 -4.26 -4.02 -8.23
CA ALA A 54 -5.28 -4.96 -8.70
C ALA A 54 -4.73 -6.39 -8.89
N GLY A 55 -3.42 -6.52 -9.13
CA GLY A 55 -2.76 -7.80 -9.41
C GLY A 55 -2.39 -8.64 -8.18
N LEU A 56 -2.56 -8.15 -6.96
CA LEU A 56 -2.08 -8.75 -5.70
C LEU A 56 -3.13 -9.57 -4.97
N ASP A 57 -3.92 -10.40 -5.58
CA ASP A 57 -4.92 -11.30 -4.94
C ASP A 57 -5.81 -10.65 -3.85
N THR A 58 -5.89 -9.31 -3.87
CA THR A 58 -6.73 -8.55 -2.94
C THR A 58 -8.15 -8.37 -3.43
N VAL A 59 -8.38 -8.54 -4.73
CA VAL A 59 -9.69 -8.45 -5.41
C VAL A 59 -10.42 -9.79 -5.29
N ARG A 60 -11.70 -9.76 -4.90
CA ARG A 60 -12.54 -10.95 -4.75
C ARG A 60 -13.68 -10.96 -5.77
N ALA A 61 -14.12 -12.15 -6.17
CA ALA A 61 -15.24 -12.29 -7.08
C ALA A 61 -16.52 -11.64 -6.52
N GLY A 62 -17.24 -10.93 -7.38
CA GLY A 62 -18.51 -10.27 -7.06
C GLY A 62 -18.38 -8.92 -6.36
N GLU A 63 -17.19 -8.45 -6.03
CA GLU A 63 -16.98 -7.15 -5.37
C GLU A 63 -17.24 -5.96 -6.30
N THR A 64 -17.54 -4.82 -5.67
CA THR A 64 -17.51 -3.50 -6.30
C THR A 64 -16.18 -2.83 -5.97
N VAL A 65 -15.34 -2.64 -6.99
CA VAL A 65 -14.00 -2.05 -6.88
C VAL A 65 -14.02 -0.61 -7.41
N LEU A 66 -13.35 0.30 -6.67
CA LEU A 66 -13.06 1.66 -7.13
C LEU A 66 -11.56 1.77 -7.41
N ASP A 67 -11.22 2.24 -8.61
CA ASP A 67 -9.85 2.60 -9.01
C ASP A 67 -9.70 4.12 -9.03
N ILE A 68 -8.83 4.66 -8.16
CA ILE A 68 -8.56 6.10 -8.04
C ILE A 68 -7.39 6.45 -8.97
N GLY A 69 -7.66 7.34 -9.94
CA GLY A 69 -6.70 7.71 -10.98
C GLY A 69 -6.53 6.59 -11.99
N SER A 70 -7.66 6.12 -12.53
CA SER A 70 -7.69 4.93 -13.40
C SER A 70 -6.94 5.06 -14.72
N GLY A 71 -6.56 6.29 -15.11
CA GLY A 71 -5.85 6.54 -16.37
C GLY A 71 -6.53 5.89 -17.57
N GLY A 72 -5.77 5.17 -18.38
CA GLY A 72 -6.27 4.38 -19.52
C GLY A 72 -7.05 3.12 -19.16
N GLY A 73 -7.13 2.74 -17.86
CA GLY A 73 -7.98 1.67 -17.34
C GLY A 73 -7.29 0.34 -17.10
N ILE A 74 -5.97 0.23 -17.09
CA ILE A 74 -5.26 -1.05 -16.94
C ILE A 74 -5.64 -1.78 -15.64
N ASP A 75 -5.60 -1.11 -14.49
CA ASP A 75 -5.97 -1.70 -13.20
C ASP A 75 -7.48 -1.98 -13.10
N CYS A 76 -8.32 -1.15 -13.75
CA CYS A 76 -9.75 -1.43 -13.87
C CYS A 76 -10.04 -2.71 -14.64
N PHE A 77 -9.33 -2.98 -15.75
CA PHE A 77 -9.53 -4.19 -16.54
C PHE A 77 -9.00 -5.43 -15.84
N GLU A 78 -7.88 -5.32 -15.14
CA GLU A 78 -7.39 -6.41 -14.28
C GLU A 78 -8.36 -6.68 -13.11
N ALA A 79 -8.87 -5.64 -12.46
CA ALA A 79 -9.89 -5.78 -11.43
C ALA A 79 -11.18 -6.41 -11.99
N SER A 80 -11.61 -6.01 -13.21
CA SER A 80 -12.77 -6.58 -13.91
C SER A 80 -12.64 -8.09 -14.10
N ARG A 81 -11.45 -8.56 -14.56
CA ARG A 81 -11.16 -9.98 -14.69
C ARG A 81 -11.32 -10.74 -13.36
N ARG A 82 -10.85 -10.15 -12.27
CA ARG A 82 -10.86 -10.77 -10.93
C ARG A 82 -12.22 -10.76 -10.26
N VAL A 83 -12.96 -9.66 -10.35
CA VAL A 83 -14.32 -9.61 -9.78
C VAL A 83 -15.30 -10.48 -10.57
N GLY A 84 -14.98 -10.80 -11.82
CA GLY A 84 -15.82 -11.61 -12.70
C GLY A 84 -17.04 -10.83 -13.23
N PRO A 85 -17.89 -11.49 -14.05
CA PRO A 85 -18.99 -10.84 -14.75
C PRO A 85 -20.11 -10.29 -13.83
N THR A 86 -20.17 -10.74 -12.57
CA THR A 86 -21.16 -10.30 -11.57
C THR A 86 -20.66 -9.19 -10.67
N GLY A 87 -19.35 -8.93 -10.67
CA GLY A 87 -18.75 -7.81 -9.96
C GLY A 87 -18.83 -6.52 -10.77
N ARG A 88 -18.40 -5.43 -10.16
CA ARG A 88 -18.42 -4.08 -10.77
C ARG A 88 -17.12 -3.36 -10.50
N VAL A 89 -16.65 -2.60 -11.48
CA VAL A 89 -15.47 -1.73 -11.33
C VAL A 89 -15.87 -0.31 -11.71
N VAL A 90 -15.45 0.65 -10.90
CA VAL A 90 -15.60 2.09 -11.17
C VAL A 90 -14.19 2.67 -11.22
N GLY A 91 -13.81 3.25 -12.34
CA GLY A 91 -12.57 4.02 -12.49
C GLY A 91 -12.88 5.52 -12.42
N ILE A 92 -12.12 6.27 -11.64
CA ILE A 92 -12.18 7.72 -11.64
C ILE A 92 -10.86 8.31 -12.09
N ASP A 93 -10.91 9.33 -12.96
CA ASP A 93 -9.75 10.10 -13.38
C ASP A 93 -10.14 11.56 -13.65
N MET A 94 -9.18 12.49 -13.53
CA MET A 94 -9.43 13.90 -13.81
C MET A 94 -9.19 14.27 -15.27
N THR A 95 -8.49 13.42 -16.05
CA THR A 95 -7.98 13.70 -17.39
C THR A 95 -8.93 13.14 -18.46
N ASP A 96 -9.51 14.01 -19.27
CA ASP A 96 -10.49 13.61 -20.30
C ASP A 96 -9.88 12.69 -21.37
N GLU A 97 -8.63 12.90 -21.75
CA GLU A 97 -7.89 12.11 -22.72
C GLU A 97 -7.70 10.66 -22.24
N MET A 98 -7.33 10.49 -20.97
CA MET A 98 -7.22 9.15 -20.35
C MET A 98 -8.58 8.45 -20.30
N LEU A 99 -9.62 9.14 -19.83
CA LEU A 99 -10.96 8.60 -19.80
C LEU A 99 -11.52 8.23 -21.18
N ALA A 100 -11.15 8.98 -22.22
CA ALA A 100 -11.52 8.65 -23.58
C ALA A 100 -10.90 7.33 -24.04
N ILE A 101 -9.63 7.08 -23.71
CA ILE A 101 -8.95 5.78 -23.95
C ILE A 101 -9.66 4.67 -23.17
N ALA A 102 -9.87 4.86 -21.88
CA ALA A 102 -10.46 3.86 -21.00
C ALA A 102 -11.89 3.46 -21.47
N ARG A 103 -12.74 4.45 -21.76
CA ARG A 103 -14.14 4.23 -22.17
C ARG A 103 -14.27 3.49 -23.50
N ARG A 104 -13.47 3.85 -24.54
CA ARG A 104 -13.54 3.17 -25.85
C ARG A 104 -13.00 1.74 -25.80
N ASN A 105 -12.09 1.43 -24.86
CA ASN A 105 -11.51 0.11 -24.70
C ASN A 105 -12.30 -0.82 -23.73
N ALA A 106 -13.19 -0.28 -22.92
CA ALA A 106 -13.98 -1.08 -21.96
C ALA A 106 -14.81 -2.21 -22.62
N PRO A 107 -15.57 -1.96 -23.72
CA PRO A 107 -16.29 -3.04 -24.38
C PRO A 107 -15.37 -4.07 -25.03
N ILE A 108 -14.19 -3.67 -25.51
CA ILE A 108 -13.20 -4.57 -26.11
C ILE A 108 -12.60 -5.50 -25.05
N ALA A 109 -12.17 -4.95 -23.90
CA ALA A 109 -11.66 -5.74 -22.80
C ALA A 109 -12.72 -6.71 -22.26
N ALA A 110 -13.98 -6.29 -22.13
CA ALA A 110 -15.07 -7.15 -21.72
C ALA A 110 -15.31 -8.31 -22.70
N ALA A 111 -15.30 -8.04 -24.01
CA ALA A 111 -15.40 -9.07 -25.03
C ALA A 111 -14.25 -10.08 -24.98
N ASN A 112 -13.01 -9.60 -24.78
CA ASN A 112 -11.83 -10.44 -24.64
C ASN A 112 -11.90 -11.33 -23.38
N LEU A 113 -12.56 -10.86 -22.31
CA LEU A 113 -12.84 -11.64 -21.10
C LEU A 113 -14.04 -12.60 -21.26
N GLY A 114 -14.75 -12.55 -22.38
CA GLY A 114 -15.94 -13.36 -22.61
C GLY A 114 -17.21 -12.84 -21.92
N TYR A 115 -17.25 -11.57 -21.53
CA TYR A 115 -18.41 -10.96 -20.88
C TYR A 115 -19.43 -10.45 -21.90
N ALA A 116 -20.72 -10.54 -21.57
CA ALA A 116 -21.81 -10.06 -22.42
C ALA A 116 -21.83 -8.53 -22.57
N SER A 117 -21.34 -7.82 -21.55
CA SER A 117 -21.18 -6.36 -21.53
C SER A 117 -20.07 -5.98 -20.56
N SER A 118 -19.53 -4.75 -20.70
CA SER A 118 -18.57 -4.25 -19.73
C SER A 118 -19.19 -4.07 -18.35
N ASN A 119 -18.49 -4.56 -17.31
CA ASN A 119 -18.78 -4.30 -15.91
C ASN A 119 -17.89 -3.19 -15.33
N VAL A 120 -17.17 -2.45 -16.20
CA VAL A 120 -16.36 -1.30 -15.85
C VAL A 120 -17.03 -0.01 -16.30
N GLU A 121 -17.15 0.96 -15.37
CA GLU A 121 -17.64 2.31 -15.61
C GLU A 121 -16.54 3.33 -15.32
N PHE A 122 -16.36 4.35 -16.19
CA PHE A 122 -15.39 5.40 -16.01
C PHE A 122 -16.04 6.76 -15.79
N ARG A 123 -15.70 7.43 -14.69
CA ARG A 123 -16.22 8.72 -14.27
C ARG A 123 -15.12 9.78 -14.23
N LYS A 124 -15.44 11.01 -14.65
CA LYS A 124 -14.56 12.15 -14.42
C LYS A 124 -14.70 12.61 -12.99
N GLY A 125 -13.59 12.73 -12.27
CA GLY A 125 -13.58 13.20 -10.88
C GLY A 125 -12.18 13.38 -10.32
N MET A 126 -12.12 14.13 -9.22
CA MET A 126 -10.90 14.34 -8.44
C MET A 126 -10.85 13.36 -7.29
N ALA A 127 -9.63 12.95 -6.89
CA ALA A 127 -9.44 12.06 -5.75
C ALA A 127 -9.90 12.71 -4.42
N GLU A 128 -9.83 14.04 -4.31
CA GLU A 128 -10.28 14.82 -3.15
C GLU A 128 -11.79 15.04 -3.07
N ALA A 129 -12.55 14.68 -4.15
CA ALA A 129 -14.00 14.81 -4.23
C ALA A 129 -14.57 13.76 -5.21
N MET A 130 -14.64 12.52 -4.77
CA MET A 130 -14.97 11.38 -5.64
C MET A 130 -16.46 11.36 -5.98
N PRO A 131 -16.85 11.27 -7.28
CA PRO A 131 -18.25 11.15 -7.71
C PRO A 131 -18.77 9.71 -7.48
N VAL A 132 -18.70 9.27 -6.22
CA VAL A 132 -19.04 7.92 -5.76
C VAL A 132 -19.85 8.02 -4.48
N GLU A 133 -20.89 7.21 -4.36
CA GLU A 133 -21.79 7.20 -3.21
C GLU A 133 -21.10 6.70 -1.93
N ASP A 134 -21.56 7.19 -0.77
CA ASP A 134 -21.08 6.78 0.53
C ASP A 134 -21.29 5.27 0.74
N GLY A 135 -20.28 4.59 1.26
CA GLY A 135 -20.40 3.20 1.67
C GLY A 135 -20.77 2.21 0.55
N SER A 136 -20.48 2.53 -0.71
CA SER A 136 -20.87 1.74 -1.88
C SER A 136 -19.76 0.80 -2.41
N ILE A 137 -18.53 0.94 -1.92
CA ILE A 137 -17.33 0.27 -2.43
C ILE A 137 -16.83 -0.80 -1.45
N ASP A 138 -16.51 -1.98 -1.98
CA ASP A 138 -15.91 -3.09 -1.25
C ASP A 138 -14.39 -2.95 -1.12
N LEU A 139 -13.74 -2.57 -2.23
CA LEU A 139 -12.30 -2.42 -2.34
C LEU A 139 -11.96 -1.15 -3.11
N ILE A 140 -11.07 -0.34 -2.56
CA ILE A 140 -10.37 0.72 -3.31
C ILE A 140 -9.02 0.22 -3.74
N ILE A 141 -8.68 0.47 -5.00
CA ILE A 141 -7.32 0.35 -5.55
C ILE A 141 -6.84 1.73 -6.01
N SER A 142 -5.54 1.95 -6.00
CA SER A 142 -4.89 3.15 -6.58
C SER A 142 -3.43 2.86 -6.87
N ASN A 143 -2.91 3.44 -7.94
CA ASN A 143 -1.54 3.21 -8.38
C ASN A 143 -0.82 4.52 -8.72
N CYS A 144 0.05 5.02 -7.81
CA CYS A 144 0.84 6.25 -7.95
C CYS A 144 0.02 7.52 -8.17
N VAL A 145 -1.14 7.65 -7.55
CA VAL A 145 -2.05 8.78 -7.73
C VAL A 145 -2.14 9.67 -6.52
N ILE A 146 -2.17 9.09 -5.32
CA ILE A 146 -2.40 9.85 -4.08
C ILE A 146 -1.28 10.88 -3.86
N ASN A 147 -0.04 10.54 -4.23
CA ASN A 147 1.06 11.51 -4.18
C ASN A 147 0.87 12.70 -5.11
N LEU A 148 0.15 12.55 -6.21
CA LEU A 148 -0.13 13.66 -7.13
C LEU A 148 -1.17 14.63 -6.58
N ALA A 149 -2.01 14.18 -5.66
CA ALA A 149 -3.02 15.01 -5.02
C ALA A 149 -2.39 16.03 -4.06
N PRO A 150 -2.70 17.34 -4.19
CA PRO A 150 -2.19 18.35 -3.29
C PRO A 150 -2.74 18.23 -1.86
N GLU A 151 -3.96 17.71 -1.70
CA GLU A 151 -4.63 17.57 -0.40
C GLU A 151 -4.86 16.10 -0.02
N LYS A 152 -3.77 15.34 0.16
CA LYS A 152 -3.79 13.89 0.43
C LYS A 152 -4.71 13.48 1.58
N ARG A 153 -4.81 14.32 2.64
CA ARG A 153 -5.74 14.06 3.76
C ARG A 153 -7.20 14.04 3.31
N LYS A 154 -7.60 14.92 2.37
CA LYS A 154 -8.94 14.88 1.78
C LYS A 154 -9.16 13.59 1.00
N VAL A 155 -8.15 13.14 0.25
CA VAL A 155 -8.22 11.85 -0.45
C VAL A 155 -8.47 10.70 0.53
N PHE A 156 -7.75 10.63 1.65
CA PHE A 156 -7.96 9.59 2.66
C PHE A 156 -9.36 9.64 3.29
N HIS A 157 -9.90 10.83 3.54
CA HIS A 157 -11.28 10.98 4.02
C HIS A 157 -12.31 10.54 2.98
N GLU A 158 -12.11 10.88 1.70
CA GLU A 158 -12.98 10.44 0.61
C GLU A 158 -12.93 8.91 0.43
N MET A 159 -11.74 8.31 0.47
CA MET A 159 -11.57 6.85 0.47
C MET A 159 -12.37 6.21 1.63
N PHE A 160 -12.26 6.78 2.82
CA PHE A 160 -13.03 6.29 3.98
C PHE A 160 -14.53 6.48 3.80
N ARG A 161 -15.00 7.60 3.22
CA ARG A 161 -16.41 7.87 2.95
C ARG A 161 -17.01 6.82 2.02
N VAL A 162 -16.38 6.58 0.86
CA VAL A 162 -16.95 5.72 -0.20
C VAL A 162 -16.87 4.23 0.12
N LEU A 163 -15.93 3.79 0.96
CA LEU A 163 -15.85 2.40 1.41
C LEU A 163 -17.02 2.05 2.33
N ARG A 164 -17.62 0.89 2.11
CA ARG A 164 -18.58 0.33 3.07
C ARG A 164 -17.90 -0.11 4.37
N PRO A 165 -18.62 -0.19 5.49
CA PRO A 165 -18.12 -0.85 6.69
C PRO A 165 -17.68 -2.31 6.38
N GLY A 166 -16.47 -2.67 6.76
CA GLY A 166 -15.83 -3.94 6.39
C GLY A 166 -15.11 -3.92 5.05
N GLY A 167 -15.16 -2.82 4.30
CA GLY A 167 -14.38 -2.60 3.09
C GLY A 167 -12.89 -2.35 3.38
N ARG A 168 -12.07 -2.43 2.34
CA ARG A 168 -10.61 -2.28 2.43
C ARG A 168 -10.06 -1.48 1.25
N PHE A 169 -8.83 -1.06 1.38
CA PHE A 169 -8.07 -0.51 0.25
C PHE A 169 -6.80 -1.33 -0.01
N THR A 170 -6.30 -1.27 -1.23
CA THR A 170 -4.96 -1.68 -1.64
C THR A 170 -4.41 -0.61 -2.56
N ILE A 171 -3.37 0.08 -2.12
CA ILE A 171 -2.78 1.19 -2.86
C ILE A 171 -1.29 0.98 -3.03
N SER A 172 -0.78 1.32 -4.19
CA SER A 172 0.67 1.39 -4.47
C SER A 172 1.06 2.84 -4.66
N ASP A 173 2.06 3.30 -3.91
CA ASP A 173 2.54 4.68 -4.03
C ASP A 173 4.03 4.77 -3.66
N ILE A 174 4.64 5.94 -3.91
CA ILE A 174 6.01 6.22 -3.53
C ILE A 174 6.02 6.88 -2.15
N VAL A 175 6.85 6.38 -1.26
CA VAL A 175 7.11 6.99 0.05
C VAL A 175 8.59 7.25 0.23
N SER A 176 8.95 8.21 1.08
CA SER A 176 10.33 8.50 1.45
C SER A 176 10.66 7.96 2.84
N GLU A 177 11.92 7.65 3.10
CA GLU A 177 12.39 7.27 4.44
C GLU A 177 12.50 8.48 5.37
N HIS A 178 12.78 9.66 4.82
CA HIS A 178 12.88 10.94 5.51
C HIS A 178 11.99 11.98 4.84
N PRO A 179 11.63 13.08 5.55
CA PRO A 179 10.87 14.18 4.94
C PRO A 179 11.58 14.71 3.68
N VAL A 180 10.81 14.85 2.60
CA VAL A 180 11.35 15.39 1.34
C VAL A 180 11.66 16.88 1.51
N PRO A 181 12.89 17.33 1.21
CA PRO A 181 13.28 18.73 1.37
C PRO A 181 12.47 19.69 0.50
N ASN A 182 12.20 20.89 1.01
CA ASN A 182 11.38 21.90 0.32
C ASN A 182 11.87 22.27 -1.09
N TYR A 183 13.18 22.20 -1.37
CA TYR A 183 13.71 22.54 -2.69
C TYR A 183 13.30 21.51 -3.78
N LEU A 184 13.03 20.26 -3.38
CA LEU A 184 12.47 19.24 -4.28
C LEU A 184 10.96 19.42 -4.49
N ASN A 185 10.24 19.97 -3.50
CA ASN A 185 8.78 20.14 -3.56
C ASN A 185 8.30 21.20 -4.58
N HIS A 186 9.21 22.02 -5.13
CA HIS A 186 8.88 23.05 -6.12
C HIS A 186 9.19 22.64 -7.56
N ASP A 187 9.69 21.43 -7.78
CA ASP A 187 9.99 20.90 -9.09
C ASP A 187 8.77 20.16 -9.67
N VAL A 188 8.08 20.82 -10.63
CA VAL A 188 6.84 20.29 -11.25
C VAL A 188 7.09 18.97 -11.99
N GLU A 189 8.27 18.78 -12.56
CA GLU A 189 8.62 17.55 -13.27
C GLU A 189 8.80 16.39 -12.28
N LYS A 190 9.51 16.63 -11.18
CA LYS A 190 9.66 15.66 -10.08
C LYS A 190 8.33 15.41 -9.35
N TRP A 191 7.44 16.42 -9.29
CA TRP A 191 6.09 16.23 -8.76
C TRP A 191 5.32 15.21 -9.62
N GLY A 192 5.31 15.38 -10.92
CA GLY A 192 4.67 14.44 -11.85
C GLY A 192 5.26 13.01 -11.83
N ASN A 193 6.45 12.83 -11.24
CA ASN A 193 7.08 11.52 -11.01
C ASN A 193 6.83 10.96 -9.61
N CYS A 194 5.89 11.52 -8.84
CA CYS A 194 5.52 11.13 -7.48
C CYS A 194 6.65 11.26 -6.42
N LEU A 195 7.77 11.93 -6.74
CA LEU A 195 8.94 12.02 -5.85
C LEU A 195 8.88 13.25 -4.94
N SER A 196 8.69 14.44 -5.52
CA SER A 196 8.71 15.68 -4.74
C SER A 196 7.54 15.83 -3.78
N SER A 197 6.43 15.15 -4.04
CA SER A 197 5.23 15.14 -3.20
C SER A 197 5.11 13.89 -2.32
N ALA A 198 6.10 13.00 -2.37
CA ALA A 198 6.12 11.81 -1.53
C ALA A 198 6.15 12.20 -0.05
N LEU A 199 5.28 11.58 0.74
CA LEU A 199 5.31 11.70 2.19
C LEU A 199 6.29 10.69 2.77
N GLN A 200 6.84 11.01 3.93
CA GLN A 200 7.45 9.99 4.77
C GLN A 200 6.40 8.92 5.11
N LEU A 201 6.80 7.64 5.14
CA LEU A 201 5.85 6.54 5.37
C LEU A 201 5.01 6.72 6.64
N GLY A 202 5.62 7.22 7.73
CA GLY A 202 4.92 7.49 9.00
C GLY A 202 3.80 8.50 8.84
N ASP A 203 4.03 9.60 8.12
CA ASP A 203 3.03 10.64 7.86
C ASP A 203 1.92 10.16 6.92
N TYR A 204 2.29 9.35 5.92
CA TYR A 204 1.35 8.75 4.97
C TYR A 204 0.35 7.84 5.71
N VAL A 205 0.85 6.94 6.57
CA VAL A 205 0.01 6.04 7.37
C VAL A 205 -0.76 6.78 8.45
N SER A 206 -0.16 7.78 9.10
CA SER A 206 -0.85 8.60 10.12
C SER A 206 -2.06 9.33 9.53
N GLY A 207 -1.94 9.88 8.31
CA GLY A 207 -3.07 10.49 7.62
C GLY A 207 -4.22 9.53 7.33
N MET A 208 -3.92 8.26 7.03
CA MET A 208 -4.94 7.23 6.85
C MET A 208 -5.61 6.85 8.18
N ILE A 209 -4.85 6.73 9.27
CA ILE A 209 -5.41 6.45 10.61
C ILE A 209 -6.32 7.60 11.06
N GLU A 210 -5.93 8.85 10.84
CA GLU A 210 -6.74 10.04 11.12
C GLU A 210 -8.06 10.02 10.34
N ALA A 211 -8.07 9.51 9.11
CA ALA A 211 -9.30 9.30 8.34
C ALA A 211 -10.18 8.16 8.87
N GLY A 212 -9.67 7.29 9.76
CA GLY A 212 -10.40 6.21 10.42
C GLY A 212 -10.01 4.80 9.99
N PHE A 213 -9.03 4.64 9.10
CA PHE A 213 -8.52 3.33 8.69
C PHE A 213 -7.72 2.67 9.81
N LEU A 214 -7.78 1.34 9.86
CA LEU A 214 -7.03 0.50 10.80
C LEU A 214 -6.52 -0.76 10.10
N GLY A 215 -5.58 -1.45 10.74
CA GLY A 215 -4.96 -2.66 10.20
C GLY A 215 -4.07 -2.36 8.98
N ILE A 216 -3.47 -1.16 8.94
CA ILE A 216 -2.65 -0.72 7.80
C ILE A 216 -1.33 -1.46 7.83
N HIS A 217 -1.04 -2.19 6.77
CA HIS A 217 0.20 -2.94 6.65
C HIS A 217 0.69 -3.03 5.21
N GLN A 218 1.98 -3.30 5.08
CA GLN A 218 2.65 -3.50 3.81
C GLN A 218 2.32 -4.89 3.23
N ILE A 219 1.98 -4.93 1.95
CA ILE A 219 1.94 -6.16 1.15
C ILE A 219 3.26 -6.31 0.39
N ARG A 220 3.78 -5.21 -0.14
CA ARG A 220 4.99 -5.18 -0.98
C ARG A 220 5.76 -3.89 -0.73
N SER A 221 7.09 -3.97 -0.75
CA SER A 221 8.00 -2.83 -0.80
C SER A 221 9.11 -3.12 -1.77
N ILE A 222 9.43 -2.15 -2.62
CA ILE A 222 10.52 -2.21 -3.58
C ILE A 222 11.29 -0.90 -3.46
N PRO A 223 12.61 -0.95 -3.36
CA PRO A 223 13.44 0.21 -3.54
C PRO A 223 13.14 0.88 -4.87
N TRP A 224 12.99 2.22 -4.86
CA TRP A 224 12.62 2.94 -6.07
C TRP A 224 13.77 3.79 -6.60
N GLN A 225 14.21 4.75 -5.83
CA GLN A 225 15.27 5.68 -6.22
C GLN A 225 15.91 6.30 -4.99
N GLU A 226 17.17 6.73 -5.11
CA GLU A 226 17.85 7.59 -4.14
C GLU A 226 18.07 8.97 -4.75
N ILE A 227 17.74 10.03 -4.00
CA ILE A 227 17.99 11.43 -4.38
C ILE A 227 18.60 12.13 -3.16
N ASP A 228 19.79 12.66 -3.31
CA ASP A 228 20.51 13.40 -2.26
C ASP A 228 20.61 12.65 -0.93
N GLY A 229 20.81 11.32 -0.99
CA GLY A 229 20.91 10.46 0.18
C GLY A 229 19.56 10.09 0.83
N ILE A 230 18.44 10.46 0.22
CA ILE A 230 17.09 10.07 0.64
C ILE A 230 16.63 8.91 -0.23
N HIS A 231 16.29 7.79 0.39
CA HIS A 231 15.74 6.64 -0.30
C HIS A 231 14.22 6.77 -0.46
N PHE A 232 13.76 6.51 -1.68
CA PHE A 232 12.35 6.41 -2.02
C PHE A 232 12.01 4.94 -2.22
N LEU A 233 10.86 4.54 -1.73
CA LEU A 233 10.34 3.18 -1.82
C LEU A 233 9.01 3.19 -2.56
N SER A 234 8.85 2.27 -3.51
CA SER A 234 7.52 1.91 -4.00
C SER A 234 6.92 0.93 -3.00
N ILE A 235 5.83 1.33 -2.35
CA ILE A 235 5.18 0.53 -1.31
C ILE A 235 3.74 0.22 -1.71
N THR A 236 3.30 -1.02 -1.49
CA THR A 236 1.90 -1.37 -1.58
C THR A 236 1.35 -1.62 -0.17
N LEU A 237 0.37 -0.80 0.21
CA LEU A 237 -0.32 -0.87 1.50
C LEU A 237 -1.74 -1.38 1.33
N THR A 238 -2.21 -2.11 2.33
CA THR A 238 -3.63 -2.40 2.53
C THR A 238 -4.06 -1.98 3.93
N GLY A 239 -5.35 -1.69 4.10
CA GLY A 239 -5.95 -1.32 5.37
C GLY A 239 -7.47 -1.37 5.28
N TYR A 240 -8.16 -1.22 6.41
CA TYR A 240 -9.57 -1.57 6.54
C TYR A 240 -10.40 -0.42 7.13
N LYS A 241 -11.60 -0.23 6.59
CA LYS A 241 -12.68 0.47 7.27
C LYS A 241 -13.43 -0.56 8.12
N LEU A 242 -13.04 -0.69 9.39
CA LEU A 242 -13.70 -1.66 10.26
C LEU A 242 -15.19 -1.32 10.42
N PRO A 243 -16.09 -2.32 10.50
CA PRO A 243 -17.50 -2.09 10.81
C PRO A 243 -17.66 -1.49 12.21
N ALA A 244 -18.86 -1.02 12.54
CA ALA A 244 -19.17 -0.60 13.90
C ALA A 244 -18.85 -1.75 14.88
N ALA A 245 -18.29 -1.39 16.05
CA ALA A 245 -17.96 -2.40 17.05
C ALA A 245 -19.24 -3.08 17.55
N VAL A 246 -19.25 -4.40 17.46
CA VAL A 246 -20.28 -5.24 18.04
C VAL A 246 -19.67 -5.95 19.24
N GLU A 247 -20.39 -6.03 20.36
CA GLU A 247 -19.91 -6.75 21.55
C GLU A 247 -19.41 -8.15 21.14
N PRO A 248 -18.15 -8.47 21.43
CA PRO A 248 -17.57 -9.74 21.02
C PRO A 248 -18.16 -10.85 21.89
N ASN A 249 -18.71 -11.90 21.27
CA ASN A 249 -19.25 -13.06 21.94
C ASN A 249 -18.22 -13.66 22.91
N GLY A 250 -18.22 -13.18 24.16
CA GLY A 250 -17.38 -13.70 25.25
C GLY A 250 -15.89 -13.30 25.21
N VAL A 251 -15.32 -12.87 24.09
CA VAL A 251 -13.88 -12.51 23.99
C VAL A 251 -13.59 -11.25 24.79
N ARG A 252 -12.69 -11.35 25.76
CA ARG A 252 -12.30 -10.26 26.68
C ARG A 252 -10.80 -10.05 26.79
N PHE A 253 -9.99 -10.99 26.29
CA PHE A 253 -8.53 -10.95 26.39
C PHE A 253 -7.88 -11.27 25.05
N ALA A 254 -6.72 -10.64 24.84
CA ALA A 254 -5.83 -10.93 23.74
C ALA A 254 -4.42 -11.18 24.27
N THR A 255 -3.78 -12.23 23.81
CA THR A 255 -2.41 -12.59 24.15
C THR A 255 -1.55 -12.59 22.89
N LEU A 256 -0.51 -11.76 22.86
CA LEU A 256 0.45 -11.72 21.76
C LEU A 256 1.25 -13.02 21.73
N ARG A 257 1.25 -13.72 20.60
CA ARG A 257 2.03 -14.95 20.39
C ARG A 257 3.48 -14.67 20.00
N GLY A 258 3.75 -13.54 19.36
CA GLY A 258 5.01 -13.14 18.79
C GLY A 258 4.84 -12.62 17.35
N PRO A 259 5.93 -12.41 16.59
CA PRO A 259 7.34 -12.71 16.94
C PRO A 259 8.01 -11.68 17.86
N PHE A 260 7.42 -10.51 18.03
CA PHE A 260 7.98 -9.42 18.83
C PHE A 260 7.85 -9.70 20.34
N SER A 261 8.77 -9.19 21.15
CA SER A 261 8.67 -9.23 22.60
C SER A 261 7.55 -8.34 23.11
N GLN A 262 7.32 -7.22 22.43
CA GLN A 262 6.25 -6.28 22.72
C GLN A 262 5.78 -5.57 21.44
N VAL A 263 4.48 -5.23 21.40
CA VAL A 263 3.90 -4.40 20.31
C VAL A 263 2.95 -3.36 20.89
N VAL A 264 2.76 -2.27 20.12
CA VAL A 264 1.69 -1.28 20.33
C VAL A 264 0.82 -1.27 19.08
N ASP A 265 -0.49 -1.49 19.22
CA ASP A 265 -1.42 -1.46 18.10
C ASP A 265 -1.77 -0.01 17.68
N GLU A 266 -2.55 0.13 16.61
CA GLU A 266 -2.98 1.43 16.08
C GLU A 266 -3.99 2.17 16.96
N LEU A 267 -4.54 1.50 17.97
CA LEU A 267 -5.40 2.09 19.01
C LEU A 267 -4.61 2.50 20.27
N GLY A 268 -3.27 2.30 20.23
CA GLY A 268 -2.37 2.65 21.33
C GLY A 268 -2.31 1.62 22.46
N GLN A 269 -2.92 0.43 22.26
CA GLN A 269 -2.86 -0.62 23.28
C GLN A 269 -1.55 -1.41 23.15
N ARG A 270 -0.92 -1.64 24.30
CA ARG A 270 0.36 -2.36 24.43
C ARG A 270 0.12 -3.82 24.80
N TYR A 271 0.87 -4.71 24.14
CA TYR A 271 0.84 -6.14 24.38
C TYR A 271 2.27 -6.65 24.56
N GLN A 272 2.50 -7.34 25.68
CA GLN A 272 3.71 -8.10 25.91
C GLN A 272 3.49 -9.55 25.48
N ARG A 273 4.48 -10.15 24.81
CA ARG A 273 4.38 -11.55 24.38
C ARG A 273 4.07 -12.49 25.54
N GLY A 274 3.11 -13.38 25.33
CA GLY A 274 2.68 -14.38 26.30
C GLY A 274 1.78 -13.85 27.43
N VAL A 275 1.63 -12.53 27.58
CA VAL A 275 0.86 -11.92 28.67
C VAL A 275 -0.55 -11.54 28.18
N PRO A 276 -1.62 -12.07 28.82
CA PRO A 276 -2.99 -11.72 28.44
C PRO A 276 -3.30 -10.27 28.79
N GLN A 277 -3.84 -9.53 27.82
CA GLN A 277 -4.26 -8.15 27.96
C GLN A 277 -5.77 -8.06 27.77
N ALA A 278 -6.48 -7.34 28.66
CA ALA A 278 -7.90 -7.07 28.48
C ALA A 278 -8.14 -6.18 27.26
N VAL A 279 -9.16 -6.52 26.46
CA VAL A 279 -9.48 -5.84 25.19
C VAL A 279 -10.96 -5.50 25.11
N ASN A 280 -11.27 -4.38 24.44
CA ASN A 280 -12.63 -3.96 24.13
C ASN A 280 -13.09 -4.49 22.74
N ALA A 281 -14.37 -4.30 22.43
CA ALA A 281 -14.97 -4.75 21.17
C ALA A 281 -14.26 -4.22 19.93
N ARG A 282 -13.81 -2.96 19.93
CA ARG A 282 -13.10 -2.33 18.80
C ARG A 282 -11.73 -2.98 18.57
N THR A 283 -11.02 -3.22 19.67
CA THR A 283 -9.73 -3.92 19.64
C THR A 283 -9.90 -5.36 19.15
N VAL A 284 -10.90 -6.08 19.61
CA VAL A 284 -11.17 -7.46 19.12
C VAL A 284 -11.43 -7.47 17.61
N GLN A 285 -12.16 -6.49 17.06
CA GLN A 285 -12.37 -6.38 15.63
C GLN A 285 -11.06 -6.14 14.89
N LEU A 286 -10.20 -5.22 15.38
CA LEU A 286 -8.88 -4.96 14.81
C LEU A 286 -8.03 -6.22 14.80
N LEU A 287 -7.92 -6.91 15.93
CA LEU A 287 -7.07 -8.09 16.05
C LEU A 287 -7.57 -9.33 15.26
N LYS A 288 -8.82 -9.30 14.77
CA LYS A 288 -9.36 -10.30 13.83
C LYS A 288 -9.06 -9.98 12.36
N THR A 289 -8.47 -8.82 12.04
CA THR A 289 -8.06 -8.55 10.66
C THR A 289 -6.81 -9.35 10.27
N PRO A 290 -6.60 -9.64 8.98
CA PRO A 290 -5.52 -10.52 8.51
C PRO A 290 -4.13 -10.23 9.05
N PRO A 291 -3.66 -8.97 9.20
CA PRO A 291 -2.29 -8.74 9.66
C PRO A 291 -2.09 -9.10 11.14
N PHE A 292 -3.16 -9.09 11.95
CA PHE A 292 -3.09 -9.35 13.40
C PHE A 292 -3.53 -10.75 13.79
N GLU A 293 -4.52 -11.31 13.07
CA GLU A 293 -5.16 -12.59 13.43
C GLU A 293 -4.16 -13.71 13.77
N PRO A 294 -3.11 -13.96 12.98
CA PRO A 294 -2.14 -15.02 13.29
C PRO A 294 -1.24 -14.70 14.49
N LEU A 295 -1.15 -13.44 14.89
CA LEU A 295 -0.21 -12.97 15.92
C LEU A 295 -0.83 -12.97 17.31
N PHE A 296 -2.16 -13.10 17.42
CA PHE A 296 -2.87 -13.02 18.69
C PHE A 296 -3.69 -14.28 18.98
N LEU A 297 -3.75 -14.64 20.26
CA LEU A 297 -4.73 -15.56 20.80
C LEU A 297 -5.83 -14.73 21.46
N LEU A 298 -7.07 -14.89 21.00
CA LEU A 298 -8.25 -14.24 21.57
C LEU A 298 -9.01 -15.22 22.47
N SER A 299 -9.40 -14.81 23.68
CA SER A 299 -9.99 -15.69 24.69
C SER A 299 -11.02 -14.98 25.58
N GLU A 300 -11.87 -15.76 26.23
CA GLU A 300 -12.86 -15.27 27.22
C GLU A 300 -12.22 -15.06 28.60
N THR A 301 -11.21 -15.87 28.94
CA THR A 301 -10.45 -15.79 30.17
C THR A 301 -9.01 -15.48 29.91
N PRO A 302 -8.26 -14.88 30.87
CA PRO A 302 -6.86 -14.57 30.66
C PRO A 302 -6.06 -15.88 30.46
N LEU A 303 -5.41 -16.01 29.30
CA LEU A 303 -4.56 -17.14 28.94
C LEU A 303 -3.14 -16.64 28.70
N SER A 304 -2.22 -17.01 29.59
CA SER A 304 -0.78 -16.79 29.39
C SER A 304 -0.22 -17.86 28.44
N LEU A 305 0.78 -17.48 27.65
CA LEU A 305 1.54 -18.42 26.82
C LEU A 305 2.94 -18.57 27.41
N GLU A 306 3.36 -19.81 27.60
CA GLU A 306 4.74 -20.10 27.99
C GLU A 306 5.70 -19.85 26.82
N PRO A 307 6.99 -19.53 27.07
CA PRO A 307 7.96 -19.31 26.00
C PRO A 307 8.07 -20.47 25.01
N SER A 308 7.83 -21.71 25.45
CA SER A 308 7.80 -22.92 24.62
C SER A 308 6.61 -22.97 23.66
N ASP A 309 5.53 -22.24 23.96
CA ASP A 309 4.34 -22.14 23.10
C ASP A 309 4.48 -21.03 22.05
N ALA A 310 5.53 -20.21 22.16
CA ALA A 310 5.88 -19.20 21.19
C ALA A 310 6.48 -19.86 19.95
N ARG A 311 5.63 -20.42 19.08
CA ARG A 311 6.00 -21.01 17.78
C ARG A 311 6.64 -20.00 16.81
N TRP A 312 6.97 -18.81 17.27
CA TRP A 312 7.31 -17.62 16.50
C TRP A 312 8.70 -17.06 16.82
N LEU A 313 9.52 -17.78 17.58
CA LEU A 313 10.91 -17.37 17.81
C LEU A 313 11.73 -17.68 16.56
N ALA A 314 12.32 -16.66 15.97
CA ALA A 314 13.31 -16.84 14.93
C ALA A 314 14.53 -17.52 15.55
N VAL A 315 14.73 -18.80 15.23
CA VAL A 315 15.95 -19.52 15.61
C VAL A 315 17.07 -19.00 14.72
N LEU A 316 17.93 -18.14 15.27
CA LEU A 316 19.15 -17.74 14.58
C LEU A 316 20.18 -18.86 14.65
N PRO A 317 20.96 -19.08 13.58
CA PRO A 317 22.18 -19.84 13.68
C PRO A 317 23.07 -19.19 14.77
N GLU A 318 23.61 -19.96 15.66
CA GLU A 318 24.39 -19.50 16.85
C GLU A 318 25.62 -18.62 16.55
N GLN A 319 25.91 -18.27 15.29
CA GLN A 319 27.14 -17.66 14.87
C GLN A 319 27.03 -16.41 13.98
N VAL A 320 25.91 -15.70 13.98
CA VAL A 320 25.84 -14.43 13.24
C VAL A 320 26.47 -13.32 14.09
N PRO A 321 27.62 -12.75 13.68
CA PRO A 321 28.25 -11.68 14.44
C PRO A 321 27.40 -10.40 14.36
N CYS A 322 27.38 -9.62 15.43
CA CYS A 322 26.78 -8.29 15.42
C CYS A 322 27.80 -7.30 14.83
N VAL A 323 27.67 -7.00 13.55
CA VAL A 323 28.53 -6.04 12.82
C VAL A 323 27.64 -4.97 12.21
N TRP A 324 27.99 -3.71 12.42
CA TRP A 324 27.33 -2.55 11.84
C TRP A 324 27.89 -2.28 10.44
N ARG A 325 27.01 -2.25 9.41
CA ARG A 325 27.39 -2.10 8.01
C ARG A 325 26.62 -0.99 7.30
N GLY A 326 25.87 -0.16 8.04
CA GLY A 326 24.99 0.86 7.47
C GLY A 326 23.67 0.30 6.93
N ASP A 327 23.24 -0.85 7.45
CA ASP A 327 21.93 -1.40 7.16
C ASP A 327 20.87 -0.73 8.05
N TYR A 328 19.70 -0.42 7.48
CA TYR A 328 18.57 0.15 8.20
C TYR A 328 17.32 -0.71 7.99
N ALA A 329 16.49 -0.78 9.02
CA ALA A 329 15.17 -1.37 8.95
C ALA A 329 14.11 -0.32 9.31
N MET A 330 13.03 -0.29 8.55
CA MET A 330 11.89 0.60 8.81
C MET A 330 10.64 -0.25 8.99
N LEU A 331 10.00 -0.14 10.17
CA LEU A 331 8.72 -0.79 10.43
C LEU A 331 7.64 -0.19 9.52
N THR A 332 6.92 -1.04 8.80
CA THR A 332 5.87 -0.65 7.83
C THR A 332 4.45 -0.96 8.29
N GLY A 333 4.29 -1.63 9.43
CA GLY A 333 3.02 -1.97 10.05
C GLY A 333 2.89 -3.48 10.29
N PRO A 334 1.75 -3.93 10.85
CA PRO A 334 0.55 -3.19 11.20
C PRO A 334 0.59 -2.49 12.58
N PHE A 335 1.69 -2.59 13.30
CA PHE A 335 1.84 -2.00 14.63
C PHE A 335 2.35 -0.55 14.54
N ALA A 336 2.02 0.27 15.54
CA ALA A 336 2.59 1.59 15.70
C ALA A 336 4.05 1.50 16.13
N ASP A 337 4.34 0.64 17.11
CA ASP A 337 5.68 0.35 17.61
C ASP A 337 5.82 -1.16 17.84
N VAL A 338 7.05 -1.67 17.68
CA VAL A 338 7.41 -3.05 18.07
C VAL A 338 8.76 -3.05 18.77
N GLU A 339 8.94 -4.01 19.66
CA GLU A 339 10.21 -4.30 20.32
C GLU A 339 10.61 -5.75 20.02
N ASP A 340 11.85 -5.98 19.59
CA ASP A 340 12.39 -7.31 19.37
C ASP A 340 12.99 -7.92 20.67
N ASP A 341 13.53 -9.13 20.57
CA ASP A 341 14.14 -9.83 21.72
C ASP A 341 15.50 -9.25 22.14
N ASP A 342 16.15 -8.46 21.28
CA ASP A 342 17.38 -7.73 21.58
C ASP A 342 17.09 -6.27 22.08
N HIS A 343 15.83 -5.94 22.37
CA HIS A 343 15.32 -4.64 22.84
C HIS A 343 15.47 -3.48 21.84
N HIS A 344 15.55 -3.76 20.55
CA HIS A 344 15.41 -2.71 19.55
C HIS A 344 13.95 -2.28 19.44
N VAL A 345 13.71 -0.98 19.58
CA VAL A 345 12.37 -0.40 19.42
C VAL A 345 12.25 0.22 18.03
N PHE A 346 11.39 -0.36 17.21
CA PHE A 346 11.09 0.13 15.87
C PHE A 346 9.76 0.88 15.90
N ARG A 347 9.77 2.13 15.46
CA ARG A 347 8.58 2.93 15.23
C ARG A 347 8.19 2.90 13.78
N ARG A 348 6.90 2.79 13.52
CA ARG A 348 6.40 2.75 12.14
C ARG A 348 6.84 3.98 11.35
N GLY A 349 7.38 3.75 10.15
CA GLY A 349 7.85 4.79 9.24
C GLY A 349 9.14 5.49 9.64
N SER A 350 9.79 5.06 10.74
CA SER A 350 11.09 5.61 11.17
C SER A 350 12.18 4.58 10.92
N PRO A 351 13.17 4.86 10.06
CA PRO A 351 14.28 3.94 9.85
C PRO A 351 15.18 3.88 11.09
N LEU A 352 15.58 2.67 11.47
CA LEU A 352 16.53 2.40 12.56
C LEU A 352 17.74 1.68 11.98
N GLU A 353 18.95 2.14 12.32
CA GLU A 353 20.18 1.42 11.98
C GLU A 353 20.23 0.11 12.75
N ILE A 354 20.60 -0.98 12.06
CA ILE A 354 20.63 -2.33 12.61
C ILE A 354 21.95 -3.02 12.31
N CYS A 355 22.36 -3.95 13.17
CA CYS A 355 23.52 -4.79 12.92
C CYS A 355 23.16 -5.99 12.04
N SER A 356 24.18 -6.68 11.51
CA SER A 356 24.03 -7.86 10.65
C SER A 356 23.24 -9.00 11.30
N LYS A 357 23.30 -9.15 12.64
CA LYS A 357 22.49 -10.12 13.39
C LYS A 357 21.01 -9.76 13.30
N THR A 358 20.67 -8.53 13.63
CA THR A 358 19.28 -8.04 13.56
C THR A 358 18.75 -8.10 12.13
N LEU A 359 19.55 -7.72 11.12
CA LEU A 359 19.16 -7.85 9.71
C LEU A 359 18.73 -9.29 9.38
N LYS A 360 19.51 -10.31 9.78
CA LYS A 360 19.15 -11.72 9.54
C LYS A 360 17.87 -12.15 10.24
N VAL A 361 17.58 -11.64 11.44
CA VAL A 361 16.29 -11.87 12.12
C VAL A 361 15.16 -11.29 11.31
N LEU A 362 15.27 -10.01 10.92
CA LEU A 362 14.22 -9.28 10.24
C LEU A 362 13.97 -9.75 8.80
N GLU A 363 14.96 -10.36 8.14
CA GLU A 363 14.83 -11.01 6.83
C GLU A 363 14.05 -12.35 6.89
N SER A 364 13.88 -12.95 8.07
CA SER A 364 13.13 -14.20 8.20
C SER A 364 11.64 -14.02 7.90
N ASP A 365 10.98 -15.10 7.50
CA ASP A 365 9.56 -15.07 7.07
C ASP A 365 8.60 -14.52 8.14
N LEU A 366 8.98 -14.60 9.42
CA LEU A 366 8.19 -14.11 10.53
C LEU A 366 8.16 -12.59 10.62
N TYR A 367 9.27 -11.93 10.27
CA TYR A 367 9.47 -10.49 10.45
C TYR A 367 9.42 -9.70 9.14
N ARG A 368 9.94 -10.28 8.02
CA ARG A 368 10.17 -9.54 6.76
C ARG A 368 8.94 -8.82 6.22
N ARG A 369 7.74 -9.34 6.49
CA ARG A 369 6.48 -8.70 6.08
C ARG A 369 6.16 -7.40 6.83
N HIS A 370 6.84 -7.15 7.94
CA HIS A 370 6.63 -5.98 8.79
C HIS A 370 7.65 -4.88 8.54
N PHE A 371 8.70 -5.16 7.77
CA PHE A 371 9.82 -4.23 7.58
C PHE A 371 10.15 -3.99 6.11
N ALA A 372 10.56 -2.75 5.82
CA ALA A 372 11.33 -2.40 4.63
C ALA A 372 12.82 -2.34 5.01
N MET A 373 13.68 -3.02 4.25
CA MET A 373 15.13 -3.01 4.46
C MET A 373 15.78 -1.99 3.54
N ILE A 374 16.70 -1.18 4.08
CA ILE A 374 17.43 -0.13 3.38
C ILE A 374 18.92 -0.36 3.62
N ASN A 375 19.68 -0.65 2.57
CA ASN A 375 21.13 -0.83 2.64
C ASN A 375 21.83 0.41 2.09
N ARG A 376 22.53 1.17 2.95
CA ARG A 376 23.26 2.39 2.58
C ARG A 376 24.73 2.13 2.20
N ALA A 377 25.29 1.00 2.63
CA ALA A 377 26.72 0.71 2.42
C ALA A 377 27.03 0.15 1.03
N ALA A 378 26.08 -0.48 0.37
CA ALA A 378 26.31 -1.21 -0.87
C ALA A 378 26.09 -0.38 -2.14
N GLY A 379 25.48 0.77 -2.08
CA GLY A 379 24.97 1.46 -3.29
C GLY A 379 24.04 0.58 -4.12
N GLU A 380 23.78 -0.64 -3.66
CA GLU A 380 22.94 -1.66 -4.27
C GLU A 380 21.82 -2.02 -3.31
N ILE A 381 20.63 -1.79 -3.77
CA ILE A 381 19.42 -2.15 -3.05
C ILE A 381 19.16 -3.64 -3.33
N SER A 382 19.28 -4.49 -2.32
CA SER A 382 18.96 -5.92 -2.44
C SER A 382 17.45 -6.13 -2.55
N GLY A 383 16.94 -5.99 -3.74
CA GLY A 383 15.62 -6.41 -4.19
C GLY A 383 15.77 -6.77 -5.65
N SER A 384 15.16 -7.86 -6.10
CA SER A 384 15.27 -8.37 -7.47
C SER A 384 15.23 -7.21 -8.49
N GLN A 385 16.34 -7.03 -9.17
CA GLN A 385 16.63 -5.95 -10.09
C GLN A 385 15.57 -5.80 -11.19
N VAL A 386 14.97 -4.63 -11.27
CA VAL A 386 14.79 -3.94 -12.54
C VAL A 386 15.23 -2.49 -12.29
N ALA A 387 16.50 -2.23 -12.46
CA ALA A 387 17.05 -0.90 -12.41
C ALA A 387 16.65 -0.16 -13.71
N CYS A 388 15.87 0.90 -13.60
CA CYS A 388 15.82 1.92 -14.64
C CYS A 388 17.15 2.67 -14.63
N SER A 389 17.90 2.57 -15.72
CA SER A 389 19.14 3.34 -15.87
C SER A 389 18.81 4.84 -16.01
N PRO A 390 19.57 5.75 -15.35
CA PRO A 390 19.34 7.19 -15.45
C PRO A 390 19.63 7.78 -16.86
N THR A 391 20.14 6.99 -17.80
CA THR A 391 20.46 7.41 -19.15
C THR A 391 19.66 6.65 -20.20
N GLY A 392 18.36 6.95 -20.31
CA GLY A 392 17.56 6.67 -21.49
C GLY A 392 17.28 5.21 -21.80
N GLY A 393 16.02 4.85 -21.74
CA GLY A 393 15.48 3.62 -22.29
C GLY A 393 15.05 2.63 -21.23
N CYS A 394 13.78 2.73 -20.82
CA CYS A 394 13.09 1.59 -20.24
C CYS A 394 12.86 0.55 -21.35
N CYS A 395 13.38 -0.65 -21.17
CA CYS A 395 12.96 -1.83 -21.93
C CYS A 395 12.04 -2.68 -21.07
#